data_a5585bab3443529af0b26dcfc5fe3288
#
_entry.id   a5585bab3443529af0b26dcfc5fe3288
#
_cell.length_a   1.000
_cell.length_b   1.000
_cell.length_c   1.000
_cell.angle_alpha   90.00
_cell.angle_beta   90.00
_cell.angle_gamma   90.00
#
_symmetry.space_group_name_H-M   'P 1'
#
loop_
_entity.id
_entity.type
_entity.pdbx_description
1 polymer ?
#
loop_
_entity_poly.entity_id
_entity_poly.type
_entity_poly.pdbx_seq_one_letter_code
_entity_poly.pdbx_strand_id
1 'polypeptide(L)'
;RSSQVNFLVGFLPAANGTGKLQLTGDVNLDLKNLLGSGESILLKWQQLQPKSPRLKIGYNHPYIFGSNFGTDFLFDLFKKDSSFLQINAQFGLQYVLSANQTGKIFVQWQNTSLLSGAIDTNAIKAQKKLPPNIDVNSANVGLSYEWNKTNYRFNPRSGNELNLLAAVGIKNITKNNDIINIKDPSFNYASLYDSIKPKSYQVRTKIYGAHYFPAGKNSVVKAALHAGAYLSPGIFRNELFQIGGYALLRGFD
;
A
#
# COMPACT_ATOMS: atom_id res chain seq x y z
N ARG A 1 23.11 6.49 -11.96
CA ARG A 1 21.88 6.83 -11.19
C ARG A 1 22.32 7.36 -9.83
N SER A 2 21.87 8.58 -9.45
CA SER A 2 22.25 9.19 -8.17
C SER A 2 21.35 8.70 -7.05
N SER A 3 21.93 8.45 -5.88
CA SER A 3 21.20 8.27 -4.64
C SER A 3 20.55 9.59 -4.22
N GLN A 4 19.40 9.50 -3.55
CA GLN A 4 18.63 10.65 -3.07
C GLN A 4 18.35 10.50 -1.59
N VAL A 5 18.54 11.58 -0.85
CA VAL A 5 18.21 11.67 0.58
C VAL A 5 17.37 12.92 0.76
N ASN A 6 16.13 12.76 1.18
CA ASN A 6 15.23 13.85 1.51
C ASN A 6 14.78 13.69 2.97
N PHE A 7 14.77 14.79 3.68
CA PHE A 7 14.44 14.82 5.08
C PHE A 7 13.59 16.06 5.37
N LEU A 8 12.41 15.85 5.91
CA LEU A 8 11.50 16.90 6.35
C LEU A 8 10.98 16.56 7.75
N VAL A 9 11.10 17.48 8.68
CA VAL A 9 10.49 17.35 10.02
C VAL A 9 9.69 18.59 10.31
N GLY A 10 8.51 18.41 10.83
CA GLY A 10 7.59 19.48 11.21
C GLY A 10 6.88 19.16 12.54
N PHE A 11 6.24 20.16 13.09
CA PHE A 11 5.44 20.03 14.30
C PHE A 11 4.05 20.60 13.99
N LEU A 12 3.02 19.82 14.30
CA LEU A 12 1.63 20.29 14.24
C LEU A 12 1.14 20.59 15.66
N PRO A 13 0.49 21.74 15.87
CA PRO A 13 -0.22 21.98 17.13
C PRO A 13 -1.34 20.96 17.30
N ALA A 14 -1.58 20.53 18.55
CA ALA A 14 -2.67 19.61 18.83
C ALA A 14 -4.01 20.25 18.48
N ALA A 15 -4.85 19.56 17.73
CA ALA A 15 -6.15 20.05 17.27
C ALA A 15 -7.12 20.44 18.40
N ASN A 16 -6.90 19.98 19.62
CA ASN A 16 -7.80 20.16 20.76
C ASN A 16 -7.22 21.02 21.89
N GLY A 17 -6.25 21.87 21.61
CA GLY A 17 -5.71 22.79 22.64
C GLY A 17 -4.97 22.11 23.80
N THR A 18 -4.69 20.82 23.74
CA THR A 18 -4.02 20.04 24.82
C THR A 18 -2.53 20.35 24.96
N GLY A 19 -2.01 21.34 24.24
CA GLY A 19 -0.64 21.84 24.34
C GLY A 19 0.47 20.87 23.88
N LYS A 20 0.16 19.66 23.45
CA LYS A 20 1.16 18.69 22.98
C LYS A 20 1.39 18.85 21.49
N LEU A 21 2.60 19.27 21.12
CA LEU A 21 3.06 19.28 19.73
C LEU A 21 3.12 17.84 19.19
N GLN A 22 2.62 17.66 17.99
CA GLN A 22 2.69 16.37 17.29
C GLN A 22 3.80 16.42 16.26
N LEU A 23 4.72 15.47 16.34
CA LEU A 23 5.79 15.31 15.37
C LEU A 23 5.21 14.83 14.03
N THR A 24 5.55 15.54 12.96
CA THR A 24 5.28 15.12 11.57
C THR A 24 6.59 15.08 10.81
N GLY A 25 6.66 14.25 9.79
CA GLY A 25 7.88 14.16 9.00
C GLY A 25 7.77 13.25 7.79
N ASP A 26 8.71 13.44 6.91
CA ASP A 26 8.96 12.60 5.74
C ASP A 26 10.47 12.38 5.64
N VAL A 27 10.89 11.13 5.71
CA VAL A 27 12.27 10.70 5.49
C VAL A 27 12.26 9.76 4.30
N ASN A 28 12.98 10.11 3.26
CA ASN A 28 13.10 9.31 2.05
C ASN A 28 14.58 9.12 1.72
N LEU A 29 15.04 7.88 1.81
CA LEU A 29 16.37 7.43 1.45
C LEU A 29 16.24 6.46 0.28
N ASP A 30 16.69 6.86 -0.91
CA ASP A 30 16.73 6.04 -2.12
C ASP A 30 18.21 5.89 -2.54
N LEU A 31 18.82 4.79 -2.13
CA LEU A 31 20.22 4.47 -2.41
C LEU A 31 20.30 3.57 -3.64
N LYS A 32 21.15 3.91 -4.58
CA LYS A 32 21.29 3.19 -5.84
C LYS A 32 22.74 2.81 -6.09
N ASN A 33 22.93 1.54 -6.43
CA ASN A 33 24.20 0.99 -6.85
C ASN A 33 25.33 1.17 -5.81
N LEU A 34 25.01 0.98 -4.52
CA LEU A 34 26.00 1.08 -3.44
C LEU A 34 27.09 0.01 -3.54
N LEU A 35 26.69 -1.21 -3.94
CA LEU A 35 27.58 -2.37 -4.07
C LEU A 35 28.11 -2.56 -5.50
N GLY A 36 27.74 -1.67 -6.44
CA GLY A 36 28.19 -1.73 -7.82
C GLY A 36 27.43 -2.74 -8.71
N SER A 37 26.40 -3.41 -8.21
CA SER A 37 25.63 -4.43 -8.93
C SER A 37 24.29 -3.93 -9.49
N GLY A 38 24.04 -2.63 -9.41
CA GLY A 38 22.83 -1.98 -9.93
C GLY A 38 21.64 -2.03 -8.98
N GLU A 39 21.84 -2.49 -7.75
CA GLU A 39 20.82 -2.62 -6.73
C GLU A 39 20.28 -1.25 -6.28
N SER A 40 19.09 -1.26 -5.70
CA SER A 40 18.51 -0.10 -5.01
C SER A 40 17.92 -0.48 -3.67
N ILE A 41 18.13 0.39 -2.69
CA ILE A 41 17.58 0.29 -1.34
C ILE A 41 16.70 1.52 -1.11
N LEU A 42 15.46 1.28 -0.78
CA LEU A 42 14.48 2.30 -0.42
C LEU A 42 14.17 2.21 1.06
N LEU A 43 14.30 3.30 1.79
CA LEU A 43 13.74 3.49 3.12
C LEU A 43 12.89 4.75 3.09
N LYS A 44 11.60 4.61 3.32
CA LYS A 44 10.69 5.74 3.39
C LYS A 44 9.88 5.67 4.67
N TRP A 45 10.03 6.69 5.50
CA TRP A 45 9.21 6.89 6.67
C TRP A 45 8.41 8.17 6.52
N GLN A 46 7.11 8.09 6.76
CA GLN A 46 6.21 9.22 6.65
C GLN A 46 5.25 9.25 7.84
N GLN A 47 5.07 10.43 8.40
CA GLN A 47 4.03 10.72 9.38
C GLN A 47 3.47 12.12 9.08
N LEU A 48 2.66 12.21 8.03
CA LEU A 48 2.05 13.47 7.58
C LEU A 48 0.78 13.79 8.34
N GLN A 49 0.06 12.76 8.78
CA GLN A 49 -1.13 12.89 9.62
C GLN A 49 -0.85 12.39 11.04
N PRO A 50 -1.49 12.99 12.06
CA PRO A 50 -1.35 12.56 13.44
C PRO A 50 -1.65 11.06 13.62
N LYS A 51 -0.80 10.37 14.37
CA LYS A 51 -0.95 8.93 14.70
C LYS A 51 -1.00 7.98 13.51
N SER A 52 -0.62 8.44 12.30
CA SER A 52 -0.68 7.66 11.07
C SER A 52 0.71 7.48 10.42
N PRO A 53 1.67 6.85 11.12
CA PRO A 53 2.99 6.58 10.54
C PRO A 53 2.91 5.51 9.46
N ARG A 54 3.76 5.66 8.45
CA ARG A 54 4.02 4.68 7.42
C ARG A 54 5.51 4.45 7.28
N LEU A 55 5.92 3.19 7.27
CA LEU A 55 7.30 2.77 7.01
C LEU A 55 7.30 1.86 5.78
N LYS A 56 8.09 2.23 4.79
CA LYS A 56 8.30 1.41 3.60
C LYS A 56 9.79 1.11 3.46
N ILE A 57 10.12 -0.17 3.34
CA ILE A 57 11.48 -0.66 3.09
C ILE A 57 11.43 -1.44 1.79
N GLY A 58 12.34 -1.12 0.86
CA GLY A 58 12.45 -1.81 -0.42
C GLY A 58 13.89 -2.20 -0.71
N TYR A 59 14.06 -3.35 -1.33
CA TYR A 59 15.32 -3.79 -1.92
C TYR A 59 15.04 -4.32 -3.32
N ASN A 60 15.80 -3.86 -4.28
CA ASN A 60 15.72 -4.35 -5.66
C ASN A 60 17.12 -4.64 -6.16
N HIS A 61 17.32 -5.85 -6.68
CA HIS A 61 18.54 -6.28 -7.34
C HIS A 61 18.19 -6.74 -8.76
N PRO A 62 18.40 -5.90 -9.78
CA PRO A 62 17.88 -6.16 -11.14
C PRO A 62 18.60 -7.27 -11.89
N TYR A 63 19.89 -7.53 -11.57
CA TYR A 63 20.75 -8.42 -12.35
C TYR A 63 21.50 -9.40 -11.44
N ILE A 64 20.89 -10.53 -11.11
CA ILE A 64 21.52 -11.57 -10.29
C ILE A 64 22.55 -12.32 -11.17
N PHE A 65 23.76 -12.42 -10.70
CA PHE A 65 24.88 -13.08 -11.41
C PHE A 65 25.09 -12.58 -12.85
N GLY A 66 24.80 -11.31 -13.12
CA GLY A 66 24.92 -10.72 -14.47
C GLY A 66 23.85 -11.18 -15.47
N SER A 67 22.81 -11.88 -15.01
CA SER A 67 21.69 -12.32 -15.84
C SER A 67 20.59 -11.26 -15.92
N ASN A 68 19.59 -11.46 -16.78
CA ASN A 68 18.40 -10.62 -16.84
C ASN A 68 17.40 -10.89 -15.69
N PHE A 69 17.69 -11.84 -14.81
CA PHE A 69 16.88 -12.12 -13.64
C PHE A 69 17.30 -11.23 -12.47
N GLY A 70 16.32 -10.81 -11.70
CA GLY A 70 16.51 -10.03 -10.50
C GLY A 70 15.52 -10.42 -9.41
N THR A 71 15.74 -9.85 -8.22
CA THR A 71 14.83 -9.98 -7.09
C THR A 71 14.41 -8.62 -6.59
N ASP A 72 13.21 -8.55 -6.03
CA ASP A 72 12.76 -7.41 -5.26
C ASP A 72 12.10 -7.86 -3.96
N PHE A 73 12.28 -7.06 -2.94
CA PHE A 73 11.61 -7.20 -1.66
C PHE A 73 10.98 -5.85 -1.29
N LEU A 74 9.76 -5.89 -0.83
CA LEU A 74 9.04 -4.72 -0.34
C LEU A 74 8.36 -5.05 0.99
N PHE A 75 8.63 -4.25 2.00
CA PHE A 75 7.92 -4.23 3.26
C PHE A 75 7.23 -2.86 3.42
N ASP A 76 5.95 -2.86 3.74
CA ASP A 76 5.14 -1.64 3.95
C ASP A 76 4.32 -1.81 5.22
N LEU A 77 4.60 -1.03 6.23
CA LEU A 77 3.86 -0.94 7.47
C LEU A 77 3.12 0.39 7.48
N PHE A 78 1.82 0.33 7.62
CA PHE A 78 0.95 1.51 7.68
C PHE A 78 0.01 1.41 8.86
N LYS A 79 0.08 2.38 9.75
CA LYS A 79 -0.91 2.57 10.81
C LYS A 79 -1.84 3.71 10.40
N LYS A 80 -3.14 3.46 10.38
CA LYS A 80 -4.13 4.51 10.13
C LYS A 80 -4.74 4.96 11.46
N ASP A 81 -4.29 6.10 11.94
CA ASP A 81 -4.73 6.73 13.21
C ASP A 81 -4.86 5.71 14.37
N SER A 82 -6.03 5.62 14.97
CA SER A 82 -6.37 4.60 15.96
C SER A 82 -7.20 3.45 15.37
N SER A 83 -7.37 3.39 14.03
CA SER A 83 -8.30 2.46 13.38
C SER A 83 -7.67 1.08 13.16
N PHE A 84 -6.58 1.01 12.43
CA PHE A 84 -5.94 -0.28 12.12
C PHE A 84 -4.45 -0.15 11.83
N LEU A 85 -3.77 -1.28 11.95
CA LEU A 85 -2.39 -1.48 11.51
C LEU A 85 -2.40 -2.44 10.33
N GLN A 86 -1.77 -2.05 9.24
CA GLN A 86 -1.57 -2.88 8.06
C GLN A 86 -0.09 -3.16 7.86
N ILE A 87 0.25 -4.44 7.68
CA ILE A 87 1.59 -4.90 7.34
C ILE A 87 1.49 -5.64 6.02
N ASN A 88 2.34 -5.28 5.09
CA ASN A 88 2.44 -5.92 3.79
C ASN A 88 3.90 -6.27 3.51
N ALA A 89 4.17 -7.53 3.20
CA ALA A 89 5.48 -8.02 2.77
C ALA A 89 5.34 -8.69 1.42
N GLN A 90 6.20 -8.32 0.48
CA GLN A 90 6.22 -8.87 -0.87
C GLN A 90 7.64 -9.27 -1.24
N PHE A 91 7.78 -10.44 -1.84
CA PHE A 91 9.00 -10.90 -2.46
C PHE A 91 8.73 -11.25 -3.92
N GLY A 92 9.55 -10.75 -4.83
CA GLY A 92 9.39 -10.91 -6.27
C GLY A 92 10.66 -11.42 -6.96
N LEU A 93 10.44 -12.19 -8.00
CA LEU A 93 11.42 -12.52 -9.01
C LEU A 93 11.08 -11.73 -10.27
N GLN A 94 12.00 -10.92 -10.74
CA GLN A 94 11.82 -10.08 -11.92
C GLN A 94 12.68 -10.57 -13.07
N TYR A 95 12.22 -10.31 -14.27
CA TYR A 95 12.94 -10.54 -15.50
C TYR A 95 12.95 -9.25 -16.33
N VAL A 96 14.15 -8.77 -16.63
CA VAL A 96 14.34 -7.57 -17.46
C VAL A 96 14.25 -7.99 -18.92
N LEU A 97 13.08 -7.75 -19.54
CA LEU A 97 12.83 -8.08 -20.95
C LEU A 97 13.60 -7.13 -21.89
N SER A 98 13.68 -5.86 -21.52
CA SER A 98 14.44 -4.83 -22.23
C SER A 98 14.75 -3.66 -21.29
N ALA A 99 15.48 -2.67 -21.75
CA ALA A 99 15.77 -1.45 -20.97
C ALA A 99 14.51 -0.72 -20.46
N ASN A 100 13.38 -0.94 -21.09
CA ASN A 100 12.11 -0.27 -20.84
C ASN A 100 11.00 -1.20 -20.33
N GLN A 101 11.27 -2.50 -20.19
CA GLN A 101 10.25 -3.51 -19.89
C GLN A 101 10.74 -4.49 -18.84
N THR A 102 9.96 -4.68 -17.80
CA THR A 102 10.24 -5.63 -16.72
C THR A 102 8.98 -6.40 -16.39
N GLY A 103 9.08 -7.72 -16.43
CA GLY A 103 8.06 -8.63 -15.92
C GLY A 103 8.46 -9.11 -14.52
N LYS A 104 7.49 -9.38 -13.66
CA LYS A 104 7.73 -9.89 -12.32
C LYS A 104 6.65 -10.87 -11.89
N ILE A 105 7.06 -11.97 -11.26
CA ILE A 105 6.20 -12.82 -10.44
C ILE A 105 6.51 -12.56 -8.98
N PHE A 106 5.49 -12.52 -8.13
CA PHE A 106 5.69 -12.23 -6.72
C PHE A 106 4.76 -13.02 -5.82
N VAL A 107 5.20 -13.21 -4.59
CA VAL A 107 4.39 -13.63 -3.46
C VAL A 107 4.21 -12.45 -2.51
N GLN A 108 3.01 -12.30 -1.97
CA GLN A 108 2.66 -11.20 -1.08
C GLN A 108 1.90 -11.73 0.11
N TRP A 109 2.30 -11.32 1.30
CA TRP A 109 1.57 -11.50 2.53
C TRP A 109 1.11 -10.14 3.05
N GLN A 110 -0.17 -10.05 3.42
CA GLN A 110 -0.77 -8.84 3.96
C GLN A 110 -1.56 -9.18 5.22
N ASN A 111 -1.32 -8.45 6.30
CA ASN A 111 -2.08 -8.52 7.53
C ASN A 111 -2.64 -7.14 7.86
N THR A 112 -3.92 -7.08 8.18
CA THR A 112 -4.57 -5.87 8.70
C THR A 112 -5.23 -6.23 10.02
N SER A 113 -4.83 -5.56 11.10
CA SER A 113 -5.34 -5.77 12.46
C SER A 113 -5.99 -4.50 12.98
N LEU A 114 -7.20 -4.62 13.50
CA LEU A 114 -7.88 -3.52 14.20
C LEU A 114 -7.11 -3.16 15.48
N LEU A 115 -7.04 -1.88 15.78
CA LEU A 115 -6.52 -1.41 17.05
C LEU A 115 -7.66 -1.34 18.08
N SER A 116 -7.38 -1.65 19.34
CA SER A 116 -8.41 -1.69 20.40
C SER A 116 -9.21 -0.38 20.51
N GLY A 117 -8.58 0.77 20.23
CA GLY A 117 -9.25 2.06 20.22
C GLY A 117 -10.20 2.32 19.02
N ALA A 118 -10.22 1.41 18.02
CA ALA A 118 -11.09 1.52 16.84
C ALA A 118 -12.42 0.78 17.01
N ILE A 119 -12.54 -0.04 18.03
CA ILE A 119 -13.70 -0.90 18.23
C ILE A 119 -14.69 -0.19 19.16
N ASP A 120 -15.75 0.38 18.55
CA ASP A 120 -16.87 0.93 19.30
C ASP A 120 -17.80 -0.21 19.76
N THR A 121 -17.54 -0.71 20.95
CA THR A 121 -18.33 -1.80 21.56
C THR A 121 -19.78 -1.41 21.79
N ASN A 122 -20.08 -0.11 22.02
CA ASN A 122 -21.44 0.36 22.23
C ASN A 122 -22.23 0.34 20.91
N ALA A 123 -21.61 0.78 19.82
CA ALA A 123 -22.21 0.69 18.49
C ALA A 123 -22.47 -0.77 18.08
N ILE A 124 -21.51 -1.68 18.35
CA ILE A 124 -21.67 -3.12 18.08
C ILE A 124 -22.82 -3.71 18.91
N LYS A 125 -22.94 -3.35 20.20
CA LYS A 125 -24.06 -3.78 21.06
C LYS A 125 -25.42 -3.30 20.54
N ALA A 126 -25.50 -2.04 20.12
CA ALA A 126 -26.75 -1.45 19.63
C ALA A 126 -27.18 -2.03 18.28
N GLN A 127 -26.22 -2.22 17.36
CA GLN A 127 -26.53 -2.62 15.98
C GLN A 127 -26.50 -4.14 15.77
N LYS A 128 -25.86 -4.90 16.65
CA LYS A 128 -25.58 -6.35 16.52
C LYS A 128 -24.96 -6.69 15.16
N LYS A 129 -24.00 -5.84 14.71
CA LYS A 129 -23.29 -5.98 13.44
C LYS A 129 -21.78 -5.80 13.64
N LEU A 130 -21.00 -6.46 12.79
CA LEU A 130 -19.55 -6.24 12.74
C LEU A 130 -19.22 -4.82 12.29
N PRO A 131 -18.09 -4.25 12.75
CA PRO A 131 -17.64 -2.95 12.31
C PRO A 131 -17.29 -2.96 10.80
N PRO A 132 -17.23 -1.80 10.14
CA PRO A 132 -16.88 -1.70 8.72
C PRO A 132 -15.45 -2.12 8.40
N ASN A 133 -14.55 -2.09 9.37
CA ASN A 133 -13.20 -2.61 9.28
C ASN A 133 -13.10 -3.92 10.07
N ILE A 134 -12.25 -4.84 9.62
CA ILE A 134 -12.11 -6.17 10.23
C ILE A 134 -10.66 -6.64 10.21
N ASP A 135 -10.32 -7.61 11.05
CA ASP A 135 -9.02 -8.28 11.04
C ASP A 135 -8.95 -9.24 9.87
N VAL A 136 -8.00 -9.00 8.96
CA VAL A 136 -7.83 -9.77 7.72
C VAL A 136 -6.38 -10.12 7.50
N ASN A 137 -6.12 -11.38 7.20
CA ASN A 137 -4.84 -11.87 6.73
C ASN A 137 -5.00 -12.44 5.32
N SER A 138 -4.07 -12.15 4.42
CA SER A 138 -4.09 -12.70 3.07
C SER A 138 -2.70 -13.07 2.57
N ALA A 139 -2.65 -14.15 1.80
CA ALA A 139 -1.49 -14.59 1.05
C ALA A 139 -1.85 -14.64 -0.44
N ASN A 140 -1.05 -14.00 -1.26
CA ASN A 140 -1.30 -13.82 -2.68
C ASN A 140 -0.09 -14.21 -3.51
N VAL A 141 -0.34 -14.70 -4.71
CA VAL A 141 0.65 -14.83 -5.79
C VAL A 141 0.20 -13.91 -6.92
N GLY A 142 1.12 -13.22 -7.54
CA GLY A 142 0.77 -12.28 -8.58
C GLY A 142 1.86 -12.10 -9.63
N LEU A 143 1.44 -11.44 -10.69
CA LEU A 143 2.26 -11.01 -11.81
C LEU A 143 2.19 -9.50 -11.92
N SER A 144 3.29 -8.88 -12.28
CA SER A 144 3.30 -7.48 -12.70
C SER A 144 4.14 -7.28 -13.96
N TYR A 145 3.76 -6.28 -14.72
CA TYR A 145 4.47 -5.87 -15.91
C TYR A 145 4.61 -4.35 -15.90
N GLU A 146 5.82 -3.87 -16.11
CA GLU A 146 6.16 -2.46 -16.20
C GLU A 146 6.76 -2.16 -17.56
N TRP A 147 6.22 -1.15 -18.21
CA TRP A 147 6.75 -0.59 -19.44
C TRP A 147 6.87 0.93 -19.30
N ASN A 148 8.09 1.43 -19.49
CA ASN A 148 8.38 2.85 -19.45
C ASN A 148 9.21 3.25 -20.67
N LYS A 149 8.55 3.87 -21.64
CA LYS A 149 9.16 4.41 -22.84
C LYS A 149 8.98 5.93 -22.88
N THR A 150 9.62 6.61 -21.90
CA THR A 150 9.65 8.07 -21.84
C THR A 150 11.01 8.58 -22.29
N ASN A 151 11.05 9.81 -22.82
CA ASN A 151 12.29 10.45 -23.25
C ASN A 151 13.23 10.79 -22.09
N TYR A 152 12.69 11.02 -20.90
CA TYR A 152 13.45 11.27 -19.67
C TYR A 152 12.71 10.76 -18.44
N ARG A 153 13.43 10.11 -17.52
CA ARG A 153 12.81 9.39 -16.40
C ARG A 153 12.21 10.29 -15.32
N PHE A 154 12.91 11.38 -14.98
CA PHE A 154 12.52 12.23 -13.84
C PHE A 154 11.55 13.34 -14.21
N ASN A 155 11.62 13.83 -15.44
CA ASN A 155 10.75 14.88 -15.95
C ASN A 155 10.43 14.58 -17.42
N PRO A 156 9.59 13.58 -17.68
CA PRO A 156 9.28 13.19 -19.06
C PRO A 156 8.52 14.27 -19.78
N ARG A 157 8.93 14.52 -21.01
CA ARG A 157 8.26 15.46 -21.93
C ARG A 157 7.48 14.75 -23.02
N SER A 158 7.79 13.48 -23.28
CA SER A 158 7.09 12.66 -24.26
C SER A 158 7.24 11.18 -23.90
N GLY A 159 6.30 10.36 -24.39
CA GLY A 159 6.35 8.91 -24.24
C GLY A 159 5.23 8.35 -23.38
N ASN A 160 5.38 7.08 -23.02
CA ASN A 160 4.34 6.29 -22.36
C ASN A 160 4.88 5.59 -21.12
N GLU A 161 3.99 5.40 -20.15
CA GLU A 161 4.16 4.53 -18.99
C GLU A 161 2.98 3.58 -18.90
N LEU A 162 3.24 2.32 -18.59
CA LEU A 162 2.22 1.29 -18.31
C LEU A 162 2.69 0.40 -17.17
N ASN A 163 1.86 0.27 -16.15
CA ASN A 163 2.06 -0.69 -15.06
C ASN A 163 0.81 -1.53 -14.91
N LEU A 164 0.97 -2.83 -15.03
CA LEU A 164 -0.08 -3.82 -14.82
C LEU A 164 0.26 -4.68 -13.63
N LEU A 165 -0.72 -5.00 -12.81
CA LEU A 165 -0.59 -5.94 -11.70
C LEU A 165 -1.84 -6.78 -11.61
N ALA A 166 -1.66 -8.09 -11.50
CA ALA A 166 -2.73 -9.04 -11.19
C ALA A 166 -2.25 -9.99 -10.10
N ALA A 167 -3.06 -10.21 -9.10
CA ALA A 167 -2.75 -11.12 -8.00
C ALA A 167 -4.00 -11.92 -7.62
N VAL A 168 -3.79 -13.18 -7.32
CA VAL A 168 -4.80 -14.09 -6.78
C VAL A 168 -4.32 -14.64 -5.46
N GLY A 169 -5.23 -14.91 -4.55
CA GLY A 169 -4.82 -15.41 -3.23
C GLY A 169 -5.96 -15.85 -2.36
N ILE A 170 -5.60 -16.15 -1.14
CA ILE A 170 -6.50 -16.58 -0.09
C ILE A 170 -6.56 -15.49 0.97
N LYS A 171 -7.77 -15.15 1.36
CA LYS A 171 -8.11 -14.25 2.45
C LYS A 171 -8.66 -15.04 3.62
N ASN A 172 -8.16 -14.75 4.82
CA ASN A 172 -8.65 -15.27 6.09
C ASN A 172 -9.12 -14.10 6.96
N ILE A 173 -10.36 -14.15 7.40
CA ILE A 173 -10.92 -13.21 8.38
C ILE A 173 -10.70 -13.80 9.77
N THR A 174 -10.07 -13.01 10.65
CA THR A 174 -9.77 -13.41 12.02
C THR A 174 -10.78 -12.79 12.98
N LYS A 175 -11.30 -13.59 13.91
CA LYS A 175 -12.18 -13.11 14.97
C LYS A 175 -11.39 -12.18 15.90
N ASN A 176 -11.88 -10.97 16.11
CA ASN A 176 -11.25 -10.01 17.01
C ASN A 176 -11.66 -10.28 18.46
N ASN A 177 -10.67 -10.38 19.35
CA ASN A 177 -10.91 -10.71 20.76
C ASN A 177 -11.72 -9.65 21.51
N ASP A 178 -11.57 -8.37 21.17
CA ASP A 178 -12.32 -7.28 21.80
C ASP A 178 -13.80 -7.33 21.42
N ILE A 179 -14.12 -7.92 20.25
CA ILE A 179 -15.52 -8.11 19.81
C ILE A 179 -16.13 -9.38 20.41
N ILE A 180 -15.43 -10.52 20.33
CA ILE A 180 -16.02 -11.79 20.79
C ILE A 180 -16.18 -11.84 22.32
N ASN A 181 -15.36 -11.09 23.07
CA ASN A 181 -15.40 -11.03 24.54
C ASN A 181 -16.30 -9.91 25.07
N ILE A 182 -17.11 -9.27 24.23
CA ILE A 182 -18.10 -8.29 24.70
C ILE A 182 -19.06 -8.98 25.66
N LYS A 183 -19.09 -8.52 26.90
CA LYS A 183 -19.98 -9.06 27.93
C LYS A 183 -21.40 -8.54 27.71
N ASP A 184 -22.31 -9.43 27.34
CA ASP A 184 -23.75 -9.18 27.20
C ASP A 184 -24.49 -10.53 27.43
N PRO A 185 -25.27 -10.65 28.50
CA PRO A 185 -26.01 -11.90 28.78
C PRO A 185 -27.03 -12.26 27.70
N SER A 186 -27.47 -11.28 26.89
CA SER A 186 -28.56 -11.45 25.92
C SER A 186 -28.08 -11.86 24.52
N PHE A 187 -26.76 -11.76 24.23
CA PHE A 187 -26.24 -11.95 22.87
C PHE A 187 -24.79 -12.47 22.82
N ASN A 188 -24.57 -13.51 22.00
CA ASN A 188 -23.22 -14.03 21.74
C ASN A 188 -22.59 -13.30 20.55
N TYR A 189 -21.65 -12.39 20.80
CA TYR A 189 -21.01 -11.59 19.75
C TYR A 189 -20.08 -12.41 18.84
N ALA A 190 -19.67 -13.62 19.26
CA ALA A 190 -18.92 -14.52 18.37
C ALA A 190 -19.77 -14.97 17.17
N SER A 191 -21.11 -15.04 17.32
CA SER A 191 -22.04 -15.41 16.24
C SER A 191 -22.11 -14.38 15.10
N LEU A 192 -21.65 -13.14 15.31
CA LEU A 192 -21.59 -12.13 14.25
C LEU A 192 -20.67 -12.56 13.09
N TYR A 193 -19.70 -13.45 13.37
CA TYR A 193 -18.79 -13.99 12.37
C TYR A 193 -19.35 -15.21 11.62
N ASP A 194 -20.46 -15.81 12.07
CA ASP A 194 -20.99 -17.06 11.49
C ASP A 194 -21.59 -16.84 10.09
N SER A 195 -22.04 -15.58 9.80
CA SER A 195 -22.52 -15.20 8.47
C SER A 195 -21.40 -14.90 7.46
N ILE A 196 -20.15 -14.88 7.91
CA ILE A 196 -19.00 -14.54 7.07
C ILE A 196 -18.22 -15.80 6.76
N LYS A 197 -17.80 -15.97 5.49
CA LYS A 197 -16.85 -17.02 5.13
C LYS A 197 -15.48 -16.67 5.70
N PRO A 198 -14.96 -17.43 6.70
CA PRO A 198 -13.70 -17.09 7.34
C PRO A 198 -12.51 -17.21 6.37
N LYS A 199 -12.61 -18.09 5.37
CA LYS A 199 -11.61 -18.29 4.33
C LYS A 199 -12.26 -18.14 2.95
N SER A 200 -11.68 -17.30 2.10
CA SER A 200 -12.18 -17.04 0.76
C SER A 200 -11.05 -16.73 -0.22
N TYR A 201 -11.34 -16.90 -1.51
CA TYR A 201 -10.43 -16.45 -2.56
C TYR A 201 -10.59 -14.96 -2.81
N GLN A 202 -9.51 -14.35 -3.28
CA GLN A 202 -9.51 -12.95 -3.71
C GLN A 202 -8.71 -12.79 -5.00
N VAL A 203 -9.13 -11.81 -5.80
CA VAL A 203 -8.41 -11.36 -6.99
C VAL A 203 -8.24 -9.85 -6.90
N ARG A 204 -7.02 -9.37 -7.12
CA ARG A 204 -6.70 -7.95 -7.15
C ARG A 204 -6.03 -7.62 -8.47
N THR A 205 -6.52 -6.59 -9.14
CA THR A 205 -5.88 -6.05 -10.34
C THR A 205 -5.65 -4.55 -10.18
N LYS A 206 -4.56 -4.06 -10.75
CA LYS A 206 -4.25 -2.63 -10.84
C LYS A 206 -3.71 -2.33 -12.22
N ILE A 207 -4.14 -1.23 -12.79
CA ILE A 207 -3.69 -0.71 -14.07
C ILE A 207 -3.32 0.76 -13.85
N TYR A 208 -2.14 1.11 -14.26
CA TYR A 208 -1.70 2.49 -14.41
C TYR A 208 -1.19 2.68 -15.83
N GLY A 209 -1.67 3.71 -16.50
CA GLY A 209 -1.18 4.12 -17.80
C GLY A 209 -1.02 5.62 -17.84
N ALA A 210 0.03 6.13 -18.47
CA ALA A 210 0.22 7.56 -18.69
C ALA A 210 0.82 7.82 -20.06
N HIS A 211 0.40 8.93 -20.66
CA HIS A 211 0.98 9.49 -21.86
C HIS A 211 1.40 10.94 -21.62
N TYR A 212 2.56 11.30 -22.11
CA TYR A 212 3.14 12.63 -22.01
C TYR A 212 3.11 13.31 -23.38
N PHE A 213 2.36 14.41 -23.48
CA PHE A 213 2.25 15.23 -24.68
C PHE A 213 3.12 16.48 -24.53
N PRO A 214 4.11 16.71 -25.39
CA PRO A 214 4.84 17.98 -25.39
C PRO A 214 3.89 19.11 -25.82
N ALA A 215 3.76 20.13 -24.97
CA ALA A 215 2.94 21.33 -25.22
C ALA A 215 3.84 22.55 -25.31
N GLY A 216 4.39 22.81 -26.50
CA GLY A 216 5.35 23.90 -26.71
C GLY A 216 6.77 23.59 -26.18
N LYS A 217 7.59 24.65 -26.04
CA LYS A 217 9.02 24.49 -25.71
C LYS A 217 9.27 24.02 -24.25
N ASN A 218 8.46 24.46 -23.30
CA ASN A 218 8.71 24.27 -21.86
C ASN A 218 7.56 23.61 -21.09
N SER A 219 6.46 23.25 -21.76
CA SER A 219 5.26 22.69 -21.12
C SER A 219 5.02 21.25 -21.56
N VAL A 220 4.40 20.47 -20.69
CA VAL A 220 4.00 19.08 -20.94
C VAL A 220 2.62 18.87 -20.35
N VAL A 221 1.76 18.20 -21.10
CA VAL A 221 0.48 17.68 -20.59
C VAL A 221 0.63 16.19 -20.34
N LYS A 222 0.34 15.76 -19.12
CA LYS A 222 0.28 14.35 -18.74
C LYS A 222 -1.17 13.90 -18.65
N ALA A 223 -1.56 12.94 -19.49
CA ALA A 223 -2.82 12.21 -19.33
C ALA A 223 -2.51 10.88 -18.64
N ALA A 224 -3.18 10.60 -17.51
CA ALA A 224 -2.96 9.37 -16.76
C ALA A 224 -4.28 8.70 -16.36
N LEU A 225 -4.28 7.37 -16.42
CA LEU A 225 -5.37 6.51 -15.97
C LEU A 225 -4.88 5.63 -14.82
N HIS A 226 -5.63 5.63 -13.71
CA HIS A 226 -5.47 4.69 -12.61
C HIS A 226 -6.76 3.88 -12.48
N ALA A 227 -6.66 2.58 -12.59
CA ALA A 227 -7.80 1.67 -12.41
C ALA A 227 -7.41 0.51 -11.50
N GLY A 228 -8.38 -0.01 -10.76
CA GLY A 228 -8.18 -1.18 -9.92
C GLY A 228 -9.48 -1.92 -9.72
N ALA A 229 -9.42 -3.25 -9.63
CA ALA A 229 -10.54 -4.09 -9.28
C ALA A 229 -10.13 -5.04 -8.15
N TYR A 230 -11.02 -5.23 -7.21
CA TYR A 230 -10.89 -6.17 -6.11
C TYR A 230 -12.14 -7.03 -6.05
N LEU A 231 -11.96 -8.32 -6.23
CA LEU A 231 -13.02 -9.33 -6.23
C LEU A 231 -12.78 -10.29 -5.08
N SER A 232 -13.73 -10.37 -4.16
CA SER A 232 -13.73 -11.29 -3.01
C SER A 232 -15.12 -11.37 -2.42
N PRO A 233 -15.56 -12.49 -1.85
CA PRO A 233 -16.75 -12.53 -1.01
C PRO A 233 -16.55 -11.71 0.27
N GLY A 234 -17.55 -10.87 0.64
CA GLY A 234 -17.53 -10.12 1.89
C GLY A 234 -16.35 -9.14 1.98
N ILE A 235 -16.42 -8.04 1.24
CA ILE A 235 -15.38 -7.00 1.23
C ILE A 235 -15.63 -6.02 2.35
N PHE A 236 -14.60 -5.74 3.17
CA PHE A 236 -14.62 -4.75 4.24
C PHE A 236 -13.92 -3.45 3.82
N ARG A 237 -14.23 -2.36 4.51
CA ARG A 237 -13.75 -1.02 4.14
C ARG A 237 -12.21 -0.91 4.12
N ASN A 238 -11.53 -1.56 5.08
CA ASN A 238 -10.06 -1.56 5.16
C ASN A 238 -9.37 -2.43 4.09
N GLU A 239 -10.14 -3.15 3.27
CA GLU A 239 -9.63 -3.93 2.13
C GLU A 239 -9.71 -3.17 0.80
N LEU A 240 -10.49 -2.08 0.75
CA LEU A 240 -10.70 -1.28 -0.47
C LEU A 240 -9.42 -0.53 -0.85
N PHE A 241 -9.32 -0.21 -2.13
CA PHE A 241 -8.30 0.71 -2.61
C PHE A 241 -8.52 2.10 -2.03
N GLN A 242 -7.48 2.68 -1.45
CA GLN A 242 -7.53 4.07 -1.00
C GLN A 242 -7.21 4.97 -2.20
N ILE A 243 -8.13 5.86 -2.52
CA ILE A 243 -7.98 6.88 -3.55
C ILE A 243 -7.83 8.21 -2.82
N GLY A 244 -6.67 8.85 -2.96
CA GLY A 244 -6.38 10.13 -2.30
C GLY A 244 -4.89 10.41 -2.22
N GLY A 245 -4.55 11.51 -1.55
CA GLY A 245 -3.19 11.98 -1.40
C GLY A 245 -2.67 12.76 -2.62
N TYR A 246 -1.55 13.45 -2.43
CA TYR A 246 -1.01 14.41 -3.40
C TYR A 246 -0.67 13.81 -4.78
N ALA A 247 -0.50 12.49 -4.87
CA ALA A 247 -0.14 11.81 -6.11
C ALA A 247 -1.34 11.44 -7.00
N LEU A 248 -2.53 11.30 -6.42
CA LEU A 248 -3.75 10.89 -7.13
C LEU A 248 -4.80 12.02 -7.18
N LEU A 249 -5.15 12.57 -6.04
CA LEU A 249 -6.13 13.64 -5.92
C LEU A 249 -5.64 14.65 -4.89
N ARG A 250 -5.31 15.85 -5.32
CA ARG A 250 -4.93 16.94 -4.40
C ARG A 250 -6.18 17.53 -3.74
N GLY A 251 -6.11 17.74 -2.41
CA GLY A 251 -7.20 18.36 -1.64
C GLY A 251 -8.24 17.36 -1.10
N PHE A 252 -8.01 16.05 -1.26
CA PHE A 252 -8.83 14.99 -0.66
C PHE A 252 -7.89 14.03 0.09
N ASP A 253 -8.02 14.01 1.41
CA ASP A 253 -7.29 13.11 2.33
C ASP A 253 -8.17 11.98 2.85
#